data_3e078b8fc2ceec481a1ce529f0e3f9dd
#
_entry.id   3e078b8fc2ceec481a1ce529f0e3f9dd
#
_cell.length_a   1.000
_cell.length_b   1.000
_cell.length_c   1.000
_cell.angle_alpha   90.00
_cell.angle_beta   90.00
_cell.angle_gamma   90.00
#
_symmetry.space_group_name_H-M   'P 1'
#
loop_
_entity.id
_entity.type
_entity.pdbx_description
1 polymer ?
#
loop_
_entity_poly.entity_id
_entity_poly.type
_entity_poly.pdbx_seq_one_letter_code
_entity_poly.pdbx_strand_id
1 'polypeptide(L)'
;VVVGAEDVAVVVGLNADVSDVYAAIDVQDNLNALTSGGSGGGSSVSGTAWQVKTTSDKLELDEPIKSITSYIGKDELPILGDGVVSNEKGTATYEQFLYFEDGTTSDVTYQEDDDENVGLFFRIASGNVIARYVMDFTADLKSDIATSTLEDIEDEEISLLGKTYTISKAQNASGGAQLTLMSGAEKVTVANGEEVTAGGKTISVVVSSGTQAQFTIDGESTNKLNDGDTYKLEDGTYIGVSDITYQGFSGGMMQASVYVGADKIELFNGSSMTVNGESISDANVVITSTIDSNNDISITELSVNMTAEDDLYIA
;
A
#
# COMPACT_ATOMS: atom_id res chain seq x y z
N VAL A 1 19.22 13.34 -34.30
CA VAL A 1 18.54 12.12 -34.77
C VAL A 1 17.16 12.19 -34.16
N VAL A 2 16.14 12.47 -34.98
CA VAL A 2 14.75 12.38 -34.48
C VAL A 2 14.42 10.91 -34.48
N VAL A 3 14.42 10.32 -33.28
CA VAL A 3 13.90 8.97 -33.07
C VAL A 3 12.37 9.12 -32.97
N GLY A 4 11.62 8.45 -33.84
CA GLY A 4 10.16 8.44 -33.74
C GLY A 4 9.76 7.75 -32.43
N ALA A 5 8.68 8.21 -31.80
CA ALA A 5 8.20 7.68 -30.50
C ALA A 5 7.82 6.21 -30.49
N GLU A 6 7.63 5.65 -31.64
CA GLU A 6 7.28 4.24 -31.82
C GLU A 6 8.41 3.29 -31.39
N ASP A 7 9.64 3.82 -31.25
CA ASP A 7 10.84 3.03 -30.96
C ASP A 7 11.43 3.26 -29.56
N VAL A 8 10.77 4.04 -28.70
CA VAL A 8 11.26 4.33 -27.35
C VAL A 8 10.41 3.62 -26.33
N ALA A 9 11.01 2.66 -25.63
CA ALA A 9 10.40 2.00 -24.48
C ALA A 9 11.16 2.39 -23.20
N VAL A 10 10.44 2.84 -22.21
CA VAL A 10 11.00 3.00 -20.86
C VAL A 10 10.95 1.63 -20.18
N VAL A 11 12.12 1.09 -19.84
CA VAL A 11 12.25 -0.22 -19.22
C VAL A 11 12.53 -0.03 -17.73
N VAL A 12 11.61 -0.50 -16.91
CA VAL A 12 11.78 -0.53 -15.45
C VAL A 12 12.26 -1.93 -15.05
N GLY A 13 13.30 -2.02 -14.25
CA GLY A 13 13.83 -3.30 -13.77
C GLY A 13 12.84 -4.02 -12.85
N LEU A 14 12.91 -5.36 -12.80
CA LEU A 14 12.02 -6.20 -11.98
C LEU A 14 12.12 -5.88 -10.47
N ASN A 15 13.22 -5.26 -10.04
CA ASN A 15 13.49 -4.84 -8.67
C ASN A 15 13.60 -3.32 -8.56
N ALA A 16 12.96 -2.57 -9.47
CA ALA A 16 12.95 -1.12 -9.41
C ALA A 16 12.14 -0.65 -8.19
N ASP A 17 12.66 0.36 -7.53
CA ASP A 17 11.93 1.03 -6.46
C ASP A 17 10.64 1.67 -7.01
N VAL A 18 9.65 1.89 -6.16
CA VAL A 18 8.39 2.54 -6.54
C VAL A 18 8.65 3.94 -7.12
N SER A 19 9.65 4.66 -6.60
CA SER A 19 10.13 5.93 -7.15
C SER A 19 10.63 5.80 -8.58
N ASP A 20 11.34 4.72 -8.92
CA ASP A 20 11.85 4.47 -10.28
C ASP A 20 10.71 4.14 -11.25
N VAL A 21 9.66 3.49 -10.76
CA VAL A 21 8.45 3.21 -11.55
C VAL A 21 7.72 4.51 -11.88
N TYR A 22 7.57 5.42 -10.91
CA TYR A 22 6.96 6.73 -11.13
C TYR A 22 7.79 7.59 -12.07
N ALA A 23 9.12 7.64 -11.88
CA ALA A 23 10.02 8.35 -12.80
C ALA A 23 9.97 7.78 -14.23
N ALA A 24 9.84 6.45 -14.37
CA ALA A 24 9.70 5.80 -15.67
C ALA A 24 8.37 6.13 -16.35
N ILE A 25 7.28 6.23 -15.60
CA ILE A 25 5.96 6.66 -16.09
C ILE A 25 6.03 8.11 -16.57
N ASP A 26 6.64 9.01 -15.79
CA ASP A 26 6.82 10.41 -16.14
C ASP A 26 7.65 10.59 -17.43
N VAL A 27 8.75 9.84 -17.58
CA VAL A 27 9.55 9.86 -18.82
C VAL A 27 8.75 9.35 -20.01
N GLN A 28 7.95 8.27 -19.82
CA GLN A 28 7.09 7.72 -20.88
C GLN A 28 6.03 8.74 -21.32
N ASP A 29 5.40 9.42 -20.38
CA ASP A 29 4.35 10.40 -20.65
C ASP A 29 4.90 11.67 -21.31
N ASN A 30 6.08 12.15 -20.89
CA ASN A 30 6.78 13.25 -21.56
C ASN A 30 7.21 12.88 -22.98
N LEU A 31 7.67 11.66 -23.25
CA LEU A 31 7.98 11.18 -24.58
C LEU A 31 6.74 11.10 -25.46
N ASN A 32 5.63 10.59 -24.92
CA ASN A 32 4.35 10.55 -25.64
C ASN A 32 3.82 11.96 -25.97
N ALA A 33 3.99 12.93 -25.07
CA ALA A 33 3.64 14.33 -25.29
C ALA A 33 4.48 14.99 -26.39
N LEU A 34 5.79 14.70 -26.46
CA LEU A 34 6.70 15.24 -27.48
C LEU A 34 6.44 14.68 -28.89
N THR A 35 5.85 13.48 -28.99
CA THR A 35 5.63 12.81 -30.29
C THR A 35 4.25 13.04 -30.89
N SER A 36 3.26 13.42 -30.06
CA SER A 36 1.95 13.88 -30.53
C SER A 36 1.94 15.33 -31.05
N GLY A 37 3.07 15.85 -31.53
CA GLY A 37 3.27 17.22 -32.00
C GLY A 37 2.16 17.80 -32.84
N GLY A 38 1.38 18.69 -32.29
CA GLY A 38 0.39 19.48 -33.01
C GLY A 38 -0.59 20.20 -32.12
N SER A 39 -0.43 21.50 -31.98
CA SER A 39 -1.39 22.53 -31.61
C SER A 39 -2.32 22.27 -30.40
N GLY A 40 -2.03 22.87 -29.26
CA GLY A 40 -3.01 23.47 -28.32
C GLY A 40 -4.18 22.59 -27.87
N GLY A 41 -3.93 21.33 -27.53
CA GLY A 41 -4.93 20.47 -26.93
C GLY A 41 -4.30 19.72 -25.77
N GLY A 42 -4.95 19.71 -24.62
CA GLY A 42 -4.45 19.08 -23.43
C GLY A 42 -4.01 17.64 -23.68
N SER A 43 -2.83 17.32 -23.19
CA SER A 43 -2.27 15.97 -23.24
C SER A 43 -3.29 15.00 -22.65
N SER A 44 -3.76 14.03 -23.41
CA SER A 44 -4.55 12.94 -22.87
C SER A 44 -3.59 11.94 -22.22
N VAL A 45 -3.45 11.99 -20.92
CA VAL A 45 -2.75 10.97 -20.18
C VAL A 45 -3.60 9.70 -20.23
N SER A 46 -3.05 8.61 -20.79
CA SER A 46 -3.73 7.31 -20.80
C SER A 46 -3.35 6.56 -19.52
N GLY A 47 -4.35 6.17 -18.72
CA GLY A 47 -4.16 5.44 -17.48
C GLY A 47 -4.89 6.08 -16.31
N THR A 48 -4.50 5.71 -15.10
CA THR A 48 -5.00 6.28 -13.85
C THR A 48 -4.28 7.58 -13.53
N ALA A 49 -4.68 8.66 -14.19
CA ALA A 49 -4.11 9.98 -13.97
C ALA A 49 -5.21 11.04 -13.90
N TRP A 50 -5.00 12.04 -13.08
CA TRP A 50 -5.86 13.20 -12.96
C TRP A 50 -5.08 14.45 -13.38
N GLN A 51 -5.67 15.26 -14.25
CA GLN A 51 -5.11 16.55 -14.60
C GLN A 51 -5.55 17.58 -13.55
N VAL A 52 -4.57 18.30 -12.95
CA VAL A 52 -4.85 19.29 -11.90
C VAL A 52 -5.61 20.47 -12.48
N LYS A 53 -6.94 20.33 -12.50
CA LYS A 53 -7.88 21.35 -12.98
C LYS A 53 -9.30 21.06 -12.51
N THR A 54 -10.13 22.10 -12.52
CA THR A 54 -11.59 22.01 -12.52
C THR A 54 -12.13 22.36 -13.90
N THR A 55 -13.46 22.45 -14.06
CA THR A 55 -14.09 22.92 -15.29
C THR A 55 -13.75 24.38 -15.64
N SER A 56 -13.40 25.19 -14.66
CA SER A 56 -13.20 26.65 -14.78
C SER A 56 -11.81 27.12 -14.39
N ASP A 57 -11.00 26.24 -13.83
CA ASP A 57 -9.71 26.60 -13.24
C ASP A 57 -8.63 25.57 -13.53
N LYS A 58 -7.40 26.01 -13.69
CA LYS A 58 -6.21 25.18 -13.96
C LYS A 58 -5.09 25.64 -13.09
N LEU A 59 -4.17 24.78 -12.79
CA LEU A 59 -2.97 25.11 -12.03
C LEU A 59 -2.11 26.11 -12.81
N GLU A 60 -1.83 27.25 -12.19
CA GLU A 60 -1.06 28.36 -12.76
C GLU A 60 0.25 28.57 -11.98
N LEU A 61 1.09 29.49 -12.48
CA LEU A 61 2.36 29.82 -11.85
C LEU A 61 2.10 30.47 -10.46
N ASP A 62 2.91 30.10 -9.48
CA ASP A 62 2.79 30.50 -8.05
C ASP A 62 1.49 30.05 -7.39
N GLU A 63 0.92 28.95 -7.87
CA GLU A 63 -0.34 28.43 -7.37
C GLU A 63 -0.19 27.00 -6.82
N PRO A 64 -0.71 26.70 -5.62
CA PRO A 64 -0.72 25.35 -5.05
C PRO A 64 -1.86 24.50 -5.59
N ILE A 65 -1.71 23.19 -5.60
CA ILE A 65 -2.78 22.25 -5.98
C ILE A 65 -4.07 22.49 -5.17
N LYS A 66 -3.92 22.81 -3.90
CA LYS A 66 -5.07 23.04 -3.01
C LYS A 66 -5.95 24.24 -3.40
N SER A 67 -5.43 25.22 -4.16
CA SER A 67 -6.25 26.29 -4.70
C SER A 67 -7.25 25.79 -5.75
N ILE A 68 -6.87 24.72 -6.48
CA ILE A 68 -7.71 24.06 -7.46
C ILE A 68 -8.71 23.12 -6.77
N THR A 69 -8.20 22.24 -5.90
CA THR A 69 -9.02 21.32 -5.09
C THR A 69 -8.31 20.94 -3.80
N SER A 70 -9.05 20.78 -2.72
CA SER A 70 -8.50 20.32 -1.43
C SER A 70 -8.29 18.82 -1.36
N TYR A 71 -9.00 18.04 -2.19
CA TYR A 71 -8.86 16.59 -2.29
C TYR A 71 -9.39 16.09 -3.63
N ILE A 72 -9.03 14.88 -3.97
CA ILE A 72 -9.60 14.09 -5.06
C ILE A 72 -10.02 12.71 -4.55
N GLY A 73 -10.99 12.11 -5.23
CA GLY A 73 -11.51 10.78 -4.95
C GLY A 73 -11.62 9.94 -6.22
N LYS A 74 -12.48 8.94 -6.19
CA LYS A 74 -12.68 7.98 -7.30
C LYS A 74 -13.12 8.63 -8.62
N ASP A 75 -13.80 9.79 -8.55
CA ASP A 75 -14.34 10.46 -9.74
C ASP A 75 -13.21 11.12 -10.56
N GLU A 76 -12.16 11.61 -9.88
CA GLU A 76 -10.96 12.18 -10.50
C GLU A 76 -9.90 11.10 -10.76
N LEU A 77 -9.73 10.18 -9.81
CA LEU A 77 -8.70 9.15 -9.87
C LEU A 77 -9.29 7.76 -9.55
N PRO A 78 -9.68 6.95 -10.55
CA PRO A 78 -10.40 5.69 -10.34
C PRO A 78 -9.70 4.65 -9.45
N ILE A 79 -8.38 4.74 -9.26
CA ILE A 79 -7.65 3.87 -8.31
C ILE A 79 -8.03 4.13 -6.84
N LEU A 80 -8.66 5.28 -6.55
CA LEU A 80 -9.22 5.62 -5.24
C LEU A 80 -10.66 5.09 -5.08
N GLY A 81 -10.97 3.98 -5.71
CA GLY A 81 -12.30 3.36 -5.68
C GLY A 81 -12.75 3.01 -4.27
N ASP A 82 -14.07 3.09 -4.05
CA ASP A 82 -14.71 2.65 -2.80
C ASP A 82 -14.53 1.15 -2.60
N GLY A 83 -14.68 0.72 -1.37
CA GLY A 83 -14.62 -0.70 -1.05
C GLY A 83 -15.52 -1.11 0.10
N VAL A 84 -15.57 -2.43 0.30
CA VAL A 84 -16.38 -3.08 1.32
C VAL A 84 -15.55 -4.18 1.96
N VAL A 85 -15.61 -4.27 3.28
CA VAL A 85 -15.09 -5.40 4.06
C VAL A 85 -16.26 -5.99 4.85
N SER A 86 -16.45 -7.29 4.77
CA SER A 86 -17.54 -7.97 5.48
C SER A 86 -16.97 -9.04 6.39
N ASN A 87 -17.24 -8.95 7.68
CA ASN A 87 -16.78 -9.88 8.71
C ASN A 87 -17.91 -10.25 9.68
N GLU A 88 -17.62 -10.97 10.74
CA GLU A 88 -18.61 -11.41 11.74
C GLU A 88 -19.26 -10.23 12.50
N LYS A 89 -18.63 -9.06 12.56
CA LYS A 89 -19.17 -7.83 13.19
C LYS A 89 -20.05 -7.00 12.27
N GLY A 90 -20.13 -7.37 10.98
CA GLY A 90 -20.96 -6.70 9.99
C GLY A 90 -20.22 -6.31 8.73
N THR A 91 -20.76 -5.33 8.03
CA THR A 91 -20.20 -4.83 6.79
C THR A 91 -19.67 -3.41 7.01
N ALA A 92 -18.37 -3.24 6.83
CA ALA A 92 -17.70 -1.94 6.74
C ALA A 92 -17.69 -1.47 5.29
N THR A 93 -17.91 -0.19 5.08
CA THR A 93 -17.79 0.46 3.77
C THR A 93 -16.82 1.61 3.88
N TYR A 94 -15.98 1.81 2.87
CA TYR A 94 -15.01 2.89 2.87
C TYR A 94 -14.91 3.59 1.52
N GLU A 95 -14.50 4.85 1.59
CA GLU A 95 -14.13 5.70 0.45
C GLU A 95 -12.65 6.05 0.55
N GLN A 96 -12.01 6.28 -0.59
CA GLN A 96 -10.59 6.61 -0.64
C GLN A 96 -10.39 8.02 -1.21
N PHE A 97 -9.50 8.78 -0.59
CA PHE A 97 -9.22 10.16 -0.95
C PHE A 97 -7.72 10.45 -0.93
N LEU A 98 -7.31 11.39 -1.73
CA LEU A 98 -6.02 12.04 -1.66
C LEU A 98 -6.22 13.52 -1.36
N TYR A 99 -5.80 13.96 -0.17
CA TYR A 99 -5.89 15.35 0.29
C TYR A 99 -4.60 16.09 -0.02
N PHE A 100 -4.74 17.36 -0.42
CA PHE A 100 -3.63 18.28 -0.64
C PHE A 100 -3.60 19.32 0.48
N GLU A 101 -2.41 19.60 1.02
CA GLU A 101 -2.23 20.52 2.12
C GLU A 101 -2.08 21.98 1.66
N ASP A 102 -2.12 22.94 2.60
CA ASP A 102 -2.02 24.36 2.31
C ASP A 102 -0.67 24.73 1.70
N GLY A 103 -0.75 25.33 0.53
CA GLY A 103 0.34 25.53 -0.38
C GLY A 103 1.18 26.78 -0.15
N THR A 104 1.44 27.21 1.08
CA THR A 104 2.49 28.24 1.29
C THR A 104 3.89 27.70 0.95
N THR A 105 4.00 26.41 0.65
CA THR A 105 5.25 25.68 0.49
C THR A 105 5.24 24.65 -0.63
N SER A 106 4.13 24.55 -1.37
CA SER A 106 3.95 23.67 -2.53
C SER A 106 3.24 24.45 -3.62
N ASP A 107 3.94 24.85 -4.66
CA ASP A 107 3.42 25.68 -5.73
C ASP A 107 4.10 25.40 -7.07
N VAL A 108 3.50 25.85 -8.16
CA VAL A 108 4.15 25.85 -9.48
C VAL A 108 5.11 27.03 -9.56
N THR A 109 6.39 26.76 -9.67
CA THR A 109 7.40 27.80 -9.68
C THR A 109 8.32 27.69 -10.90
N TYR A 110 8.87 28.81 -11.35
CA TYR A 110 9.93 28.87 -12.34
C TYR A 110 11.23 29.16 -11.63
N GLN A 111 12.04 28.15 -11.42
CA GLN A 111 13.30 28.28 -10.72
C GLN A 111 14.33 27.25 -11.19
N GLU A 112 15.54 27.35 -10.63
CA GLU A 112 16.62 26.42 -10.76
C GLU A 112 16.52 25.39 -9.65
N ASP A 113 16.66 24.10 -9.97
CA ASP A 113 16.80 23.04 -8.98
C ASP A 113 18.28 22.92 -8.52
N ASP A 114 18.55 22.01 -7.59
CA ASP A 114 19.87 21.82 -7.03
C ASP A 114 20.90 21.32 -8.06
N ASP A 115 20.45 20.77 -9.19
CA ASP A 115 21.29 20.27 -10.29
C ASP A 115 21.49 21.32 -11.41
N GLU A 116 21.23 22.59 -11.13
CA GLU A 116 21.34 23.71 -12.08
C GLU A 116 20.40 23.59 -13.30
N ASN A 117 19.30 22.79 -13.20
CA ASN A 117 18.27 22.75 -14.20
C ASN A 117 17.28 23.90 -13.99
N VAL A 118 17.09 24.71 -15.00
CA VAL A 118 16.17 25.84 -14.95
C VAL A 118 14.92 25.48 -15.72
N GLY A 119 13.77 25.58 -15.08
CA GLY A 119 12.51 25.22 -15.70
C GLY A 119 11.30 25.60 -14.89
N LEU A 120 10.15 25.14 -15.36
CA LEU A 120 8.90 25.24 -14.65
C LEU A 120 8.70 23.94 -13.87
N PHE A 121 8.63 24.04 -12.55
CA PHE A 121 8.48 22.91 -11.66
C PHE A 121 7.29 23.08 -10.76
N PHE A 122 6.65 21.96 -10.41
CA PHE A 122 5.85 21.88 -9.21
C PHE A 122 6.80 21.57 -8.04
N ARG A 123 6.98 22.54 -7.14
CA ARG A 123 7.87 22.44 -6.00
C ARG A 123 7.12 22.09 -4.74
N ILE A 124 7.68 21.20 -3.95
CA ILE A 124 7.25 20.94 -2.56
C ILE A 124 8.47 21.15 -1.68
N ALA A 125 8.39 22.11 -0.76
CA ALA A 125 9.52 22.42 0.13
C ALA A 125 9.70 21.31 1.18
N SER A 126 10.94 21.05 1.55
CA SER A 126 11.34 20.11 2.62
C SER A 126 10.48 20.27 3.89
N GLY A 127 10.10 19.15 4.48
CA GLY A 127 9.27 19.09 5.69
C GLY A 127 7.78 19.30 5.48
N ASN A 128 7.32 19.53 4.24
CA ASN A 128 5.92 19.75 3.94
C ASN A 128 5.23 18.49 3.43
N VAL A 129 3.93 18.41 3.67
CA VAL A 129 3.11 17.28 3.22
C VAL A 129 2.94 17.34 1.71
N ILE A 130 3.35 16.29 1.01
CA ILE A 130 3.15 16.10 -0.42
C ILE A 130 1.67 15.86 -0.68
N ALA A 131 1.13 14.87 0.03
CA ALA A 131 -0.27 14.50 0.01
C ALA A 131 -0.60 13.64 1.24
N ARG A 132 -1.87 13.60 1.63
CA ARG A 132 -2.38 12.69 2.63
C ARG A 132 -3.38 11.73 1.99
N TYR A 133 -3.00 10.45 1.89
CA TYR A 133 -3.94 9.40 1.54
C TYR A 133 -4.87 9.14 2.72
N VAL A 134 -6.16 8.98 2.46
CA VAL A 134 -7.18 8.69 3.47
C VAL A 134 -8.10 7.59 2.95
N MET A 135 -8.29 6.57 3.75
CA MET A 135 -9.37 5.61 3.66
C MET A 135 -10.34 5.90 4.80
N ASP A 136 -11.48 6.48 4.47
CA ASP A 136 -12.53 6.87 5.41
C ASP A 136 -13.62 5.78 5.46
N PHE A 137 -13.79 5.17 6.62
CA PHE A 137 -14.81 4.15 6.82
C PHE A 137 -16.17 4.82 7.08
N THR A 138 -17.00 4.91 6.06
CA THR A 138 -18.38 5.41 6.16
C THR A 138 -19.29 4.51 7.01
N ALA A 139 -18.92 3.24 7.14
CA ALA A 139 -19.38 2.31 8.17
C ALA A 139 -18.13 1.63 8.76
N ASP A 140 -17.94 1.78 10.08
CA ASP A 140 -16.72 1.40 10.79
C ASP A 140 -16.32 -0.06 10.55
N LEU A 141 -15.01 -0.29 10.40
CA LEU A 141 -14.43 -1.63 10.42
C LEU A 141 -14.25 -2.08 11.88
N LYS A 142 -14.97 -3.13 12.28
CA LYS A 142 -15.07 -3.58 13.68
C LYS A 142 -14.47 -4.95 13.90
N SER A 143 -13.92 -5.14 15.11
CA SER A 143 -13.46 -6.44 15.59
C SER A 143 -13.54 -6.55 17.11
N ASP A 144 -13.68 -7.77 17.62
CA ASP A 144 -13.32 -8.09 19.01
C ASP A 144 -11.79 -7.95 19.19
N ILE A 145 -11.36 -7.67 20.40
CA ILE A 145 -9.95 -7.71 20.77
C ILE A 145 -9.70 -8.96 21.61
N ALA A 146 -9.18 -10.02 20.98
CA ALA A 146 -8.77 -11.24 21.68
C ALA A 146 -7.29 -11.14 22.08
N THR A 147 -7.02 -10.88 23.33
CA THR A 147 -5.68 -10.56 23.87
C THR A 147 -5.10 -9.28 23.26
N SER A 148 -4.69 -9.31 22.02
CA SER A 148 -4.29 -8.15 21.19
C SER A 148 -4.67 -8.32 19.72
N THR A 149 -5.12 -9.48 19.31
CA THR A 149 -5.50 -9.78 17.93
C THR A 149 -6.89 -9.24 17.63
N LEU A 150 -7.06 -8.72 16.41
CA LEU A 150 -8.32 -8.26 15.86
C LEU A 150 -8.85 -9.36 14.92
N GLU A 151 -9.35 -10.46 15.51
CA GLU A 151 -9.62 -11.72 14.81
C GLU A 151 -10.64 -11.57 13.67
N ASP A 152 -11.63 -10.68 13.83
CA ASP A 152 -12.65 -10.45 12.80
C ASP A 152 -12.12 -9.66 11.57
N ILE A 153 -10.93 -9.06 11.67
CA ILE A 153 -10.32 -8.28 10.58
C ILE A 153 -9.24 -9.11 9.85
N GLU A 154 -8.62 -10.06 10.55
CA GLU A 154 -7.66 -10.96 9.90
C GLU A 154 -8.35 -11.80 8.82
N ASP A 155 -7.61 -12.13 7.77
CA ASP A 155 -8.07 -12.87 6.58
C ASP A 155 -9.04 -12.11 5.66
N GLU A 156 -9.49 -10.91 6.04
CA GLU A 156 -10.35 -10.08 5.21
C GLU A 156 -9.56 -9.37 4.09
N GLU A 157 -10.26 -9.07 2.99
CA GLU A 157 -9.68 -8.36 1.86
C GLU A 157 -10.00 -6.86 1.91
N ILE A 158 -9.00 -6.04 1.60
CA ILE A 158 -9.12 -4.60 1.51
C ILE A 158 -8.43 -4.10 0.24
N SER A 159 -9.01 -3.13 -0.44
CA SER A 159 -8.41 -2.53 -1.65
C SER A 159 -7.80 -1.17 -1.33
N LEU A 160 -6.51 -1.02 -1.63
CA LEU A 160 -5.78 0.25 -1.54
C LEU A 160 -5.24 0.61 -2.90
N LEU A 161 -5.54 1.83 -3.36
CA LEU A 161 -5.03 2.37 -4.63
C LEU A 161 -5.22 1.40 -5.81
N GLY A 162 -6.41 0.80 -5.89
CA GLY A 162 -6.78 -0.13 -6.96
C GLY A 162 -6.18 -1.53 -6.88
N LYS A 163 -5.42 -1.84 -5.82
CA LYS A 163 -4.83 -3.17 -5.59
C LYS A 163 -5.47 -3.82 -4.35
N THR A 164 -5.88 -5.06 -4.48
CA THR A 164 -6.45 -5.84 -3.37
C THR A 164 -5.36 -6.48 -2.53
N TYR A 165 -5.50 -6.37 -1.22
CA TYR A 165 -4.64 -6.97 -0.22
C TYR A 165 -5.47 -7.83 0.73
N THR A 166 -4.88 -8.92 1.20
CA THR A 166 -5.40 -9.67 2.34
C THR A 166 -4.76 -9.14 3.62
N ILE A 167 -5.55 -8.91 4.67
CA ILE A 167 -5.07 -8.52 5.99
C ILE A 167 -4.55 -9.79 6.67
N SER A 168 -3.24 -10.05 6.56
CA SER A 168 -2.61 -11.25 7.10
C SER A 168 -2.39 -11.19 8.61
N LYS A 169 -2.43 -9.99 9.19
CA LYS A 169 -2.34 -9.75 10.64
C LYS A 169 -3.01 -8.44 11.00
N ALA A 170 -3.81 -8.47 12.05
CA ALA A 170 -4.43 -7.28 12.62
C ALA A 170 -4.33 -7.31 14.15
N GLN A 171 -3.78 -6.25 14.74
CA GLN A 171 -3.53 -6.20 16.19
C GLN A 171 -3.88 -4.84 16.79
N ASN A 172 -4.31 -4.84 18.04
CA ASN A 172 -4.35 -3.65 18.89
C ASN A 172 -3.16 -3.67 19.84
N ALA A 173 -2.16 -2.83 19.59
CA ALA A 173 -0.95 -2.70 20.39
C ALA A 173 -0.95 -1.40 21.20
N SER A 174 0.11 -1.17 22.00
CA SER A 174 0.22 0.03 22.84
C SER A 174 0.18 1.36 22.07
N GLY A 175 0.47 1.35 20.77
CA GLY A 175 0.38 2.50 19.86
C GLY A 175 -0.95 2.61 19.10
N GLY A 176 -1.89 1.67 19.29
CA GLY A 176 -3.15 1.59 18.56
C GLY A 176 -3.20 0.42 17.57
N ALA A 177 -4.07 0.51 16.57
CA ALA A 177 -4.24 -0.55 15.59
C ALA A 177 -3.00 -0.71 14.69
N GLN A 178 -2.68 -1.95 14.36
CA GLN A 178 -1.58 -2.35 13.48
C GLN A 178 -2.11 -3.36 12.47
N LEU A 179 -1.89 -3.11 11.19
CA LEU A 179 -2.31 -3.99 10.09
C LEU A 179 -1.10 -4.42 9.28
N THR A 180 -1.00 -5.70 8.96
CA THR A 180 -0.08 -6.24 7.97
C THR A 180 -0.89 -6.74 6.78
N LEU A 181 -0.61 -6.21 5.61
CA LEU A 181 -1.33 -6.46 4.37
C LEU A 181 -0.42 -7.23 3.40
N MET A 182 -0.98 -8.21 2.71
CA MET A 182 -0.26 -8.95 1.66
C MET A 182 -1.07 -8.93 0.37
N SER A 183 -0.42 -8.55 -0.73
CA SER A 183 -1.05 -8.52 -2.05
C SER A 183 -0.66 -9.72 -2.89
N GLY A 184 -1.61 -10.18 -3.74
CA GLY A 184 -1.42 -11.36 -4.58
C GLY A 184 -1.24 -12.64 -3.78
N ALA A 185 -1.59 -12.62 -2.51
CA ALA A 185 -1.43 -13.73 -1.58
C ALA A 185 -2.41 -14.85 -1.91
N GLU A 186 -1.87 -16.06 -2.09
CA GLU A 186 -2.67 -17.28 -2.12
C GLU A 186 -2.60 -17.92 -0.72
N LYS A 187 -3.75 -18.10 -0.08
CA LYS A 187 -3.86 -18.78 1.22
C LYS A 187 -3.95 -20.28 1.02
N VAL A 188 -3.11 -21.04 1.71
CA VAL A 188 -3.14 -22.49 1.69
C VAL A 188 -2.93 -23.06 3.08
N THR A 189 -3.64 -24.14 3.41
CA THR A 189 -3.43 -24.92 4.63
C THR A 189 -2.61 -26.16 4.33
N VAL A 190 -1.53 -26.36 5.08
CA VAL A 190 -0.59 -27.46 4.90
C VAL A 190 -0.61 -28.34 6.15
N ALA A 191 -0.92 -29.63 5.99
CA ALA A 191 -0.84 -30.57 7.10
C ALA A 191 0.62 -31.02 7.33
N ASN A 192 0.94 -31.33 8.58
CA ASN A 192 2.28 -31.75 8.97
C ASN A 192 2.71 -33.02 8.21
N GLY A 193 3.80 -32.93 7.46
CA GLY A 193 4.32 -34.01 6.62
C GLY A 193 3.70 -34.13 5.22
N GLU A 194 2.82 -33.20 4.84
CA GLU A 194 2.30 -33.06 3.48
C GLU A 194 3.02 -31.94 2.73
N GLU A 195 2.92 -31.99 1.40
CA GLU A 195 3.37 -30.94 0.50
C GLU A 195 2.19 -30.43 -0.32
N VAL A 196 2.09 -29.10 -0.46
CA VAL A 196 1.09 -28.44 -1.28
C VAL A 196 1.76 -27.42 -2.18
N THR A 197 1.06 -27.00 -3.24
CA THR A 197 1.55 -25.92 -4.13
C THR A 197 0.61 -24.73 -4.03
N ALA A 198 1.19 -23.55 -3.75
CA ALA A 198 0.49 -22.28 -3.73
C ALA A 198 1.43 -21.16 -4.18
N GLY A 199 0.93 -20.18 -4.92
CA GLY A 199 1.73 -19.08 -5.48
C GLY A 199 2.89 -19.55 -6.37
N GLY A 200 2.75 -20.72 -7.00
CA GLY A 200 3.82 -21.35 -7.79
C GLY A 200 4.95 -21.98 -6.96
N LYS A 201 4.80 -22.05 -5.63
CA LYS A 201 5.78 -22.59 -4.67
C LYS A 201 5.32 -23.94 -4.12
N THR A 202 6.27 -24.86 -3.87
CA THR A 202 6.03 -26.12 -3.14
C THR A 202 6.28 -25.87 -1.65
N ILE A 203 5.28 -26.14 -0.82
CA ILE A 203 5.27 -25.79 0.59
C ILE A 203 5.05 -27.04 1.43
N SER A 204 5.88 -27.24 2.43
CA SER A 204 5.67 -28.21 3.51
C SER A 204 5.85 -27.56 4.87
N VAL A 205 5.29 -28.16 5.92
CA VAL A 205 5.31 -27.61 7.27
C VAL A 205 5.66 -28.65 8.31
N VAL A 206 6.37 -28.20 9.33
CA VAL A 206 6.55 -28.92 10.60
C VAL A 206 5.96 -28.06 11.72
N VAL A 207 4.80 -28.45 12.23
CA VAL A 207 4.13 -27.79 13.36
C VAL A 207 4.75 -28.31 14.65
N SER A 208 5.37 -27.44 15.43
CA SER A 208 6.09 -27.80 16.65
C SER A 208 5.28 -27.56 17.94
N SER A 209 4.29 -26.67 17.90
CA SER A 209 3.38 -26.37 18.99
C SER A 209 2.11 -25.67 18.46
N GLY A 210 1.14 -25.37 19.32
CA GLY A 210 -0.03 -24.58 18.94
C GLY A 210 0.25 -23.11 18.57
N THR A 211 1.50 -22.68 18.68
CA THR A 211 1.90 -21.30 18.39
C THR A 211 3.08 -21.19 17.43
N GLN A 212 3.71 -22.33 17.03
CA GLN A 212 4.92 -22.27 16.20
C GLN A 212 4.93 -23.36 15.13
N ALA A 213 5.22 -22.95 13.92
CA ALA A 213 5.46 -23.80 12.77
C ALA A 213 6.75 -23.39 12.03
N GLN A 214 7.38 -24.36 11.35
CA GLN A 214 8.50 -24.13 10.45
C GLN A 214 8.11 -24.61 9.06
N PHE A 215 8.27 -23.75 8.07
CA PHE A 215 7.95 -24.05 6.68
C PHE A 215 9.22 -24.38 5.90
N THR A 216 9.07 -25.25 4.90
CA THR A 216 10.07 -25.44 3.84
C THR A 216 9.39 -25.14 2.51
N ILE A 217 9.92 -24.16 1.77
CA ILE A 217 9.33 -23.61 0.56
C ILE A 217 10.35 -23.70 -0.56
N ASP A 218 10.07 -24.49 -1.61
CA ASP A 218 11.01 -24.80 -2.70
C ASP A 218 12.39 -25.26 -2.21
N GLY A 219 12.44 -25.92 -1.02
CA GLY A 219 13.67 -26.36 -0.39
C GLY A 219 14.33 -25.36 0.55
N GLU A 220 13.90 -24.10 0.58
CA GLU A 220 14.31 -23.11 1.57
C GLU A 220 13.52 -23.29 2.87
N SER A 221 14.22 -23.41 4.00
CA SER A 221 13.59 -23.58 5.31
C SER A 221 13.57 -22.25 6.07
N THR A 222 12.39 -21.88 6.57
CA THR A 222 12.24 -20.71 7.45
C THR A 222 12.81 -20.97 8.84
N ASN A 223 12.98 -19.93 9.65
CA ASN A 223 12.99 -20.07 11.10
C ASN A 223 11.60 -20.55 11.59
N LYS A 224 11.46 -20.79 12.90
CA LYS A 224 10.14 -21.01 13.49
C LYS A 224 9.36 -19.73 13.51
N LEU A 225 8.17 -19.76 12.95
CA LEU A 225 7.24 -18.65 12.84
C LEU A 225 6.06 -18.88 13.76
N ASN A 226 5.58 -17.81 14.38
CA ASN A 226 4.34 -17.82 15.13
C ASN A 226 3.17 -17.43 14.19
N ASP A 227 1.97 -17.58 14.66
CA ASP A 227 0.78 -17.02 14.02
C ASP A 227 0.94 -15.51 13.83
N GLY A 228 0.56 -15.03 12.63
CA GLY A 228 0.74 -13.64 12.19
C GLY A 228 2.18 -13.23 11.85
N ASP A 229 3.18 -14.10 12.01
CA ASP A 229 4.55 -13.79 11.59
C ASP A 229 4.70 -13.88 10.07
N THR A 230 5.64 -13.08 9.54
CA THR A 230 6.01 -13.11 8.12
C THR A 230 7.48 -13.48 7.94
N TYR A 231 7.81 -14.06 6.79
CA TYR A 231 9.17 -14.41 6.40
C TYR A 231 9.42 -14.05 4.94
N LYS A 232 10.58 -13.44 4.66
CA LYS A 232 11.02 -13.11 3.31
C LYS A 232 11.91 -14.22 2.78
N LEU A 233 11.50 -14.85 1.69
CA LEU A 233 12.31 -15.85 0.97
C LEU A 233 13.49 -15.17 0.25
N GLU A 234 14.51 -15.98 -0.10
CA GLU A 234 15.69 -15.51 -0.83
C GLU A 234 15.35 -14.87 -2.20
N ASP A 235 14.26 -15.29 -2.83
CA ASP A 235 13.77 -14.72 -4.09
C ASP A 235 12.94 -13.44 -3.93
N GLY A 236 12.80 -12.94 -2.68
CA GLY A 236 12.05 -11.74 -2.35
C GLY A 236 10.57 -11.95 -2.04
N THR A 237 10.01 -13.16 -2.30
CA THR A 237 8.62 -13.49 -1.99
C THR A 237 8.40 -13.48 -0.48
N TYR A 238 7.32 -12.85 -0.02
CA TYR A 238 6.91 -12.92 1.37
C TYR A 238 5.90 -14.04 1.61
N ILE A 239 6.01 -14.67 2.76
CA ILE A 239 4.99 -15.56 3.31
C ILE A 239 4.51 -15.01 4.64
N GLY A 240 3.23 -15.25 4.96
CA GLY A 240 2.63 -14.86 6.25
C GLY A 240 1.86 -16.04 6.83
N VAL A 241 2.10 -16.33 8.11
CA VAL A 241 1.37 -17.39 8.84
C VAL A 241 0.04 -16.82 9.31
N SER A 242 -1.08 -17.46 8.99
CA SER A 242 -2.42 -16.99 9.38
C SER A 242 -3.10 -17.85 10.44
N ASP A 243 -2.67 -19.09 10.62
CA ASP A 243 -3.22 -19.99 11.66
C ASP A 243 -2.28 -21.16 11.90
N ILE A 244 -2.19 -21.60 13.14
CA ILE A 244 -1.47 -22.82 13.53
C ILE A 244 -2.37 -23.70 14.38
N THR A 245 -2.83 -24.81 13.83
CA THR A 245 -3.61 -25.81 14.54
C THR A 245 -2.70 -26.93 15.05
N TYR A 246 -2.69 -27.20 16.36
CA TYR A 246 -1.92 -28.26 16.98
C TYR A 246 -2.74 -29.04 17.99
N GLN A 247 -2.94 -30.32 17.72
CA GLN A 247 -3.56 -31.27 18.63
C GLN A 247 -2.54 -32.32 19.06
N GLY A 248 -1.94 -32.15 20.24
CA GLY A 248 -0.80 -32.91 20.74
C GLY A 248 -1.10 -34.34 21.22
N PHE A 249 -2.06 -35.05 20.59
CA PHE A 249 -2.37 -36.45 20.87
C PHE A 249 -2.22 -37.34 19.60
N SER A 250 -2.10 -38.65 19.80
CA SER A 250 -1.92 -39.57 18.68
C SER A 250 -3.11 -39.51 17.69
N GLY A 251 -2.84 -39.13 16.45
CA GLY A 251 -3.86 -38.90 15.42
C GLY A 251 -4.51 -37.51 15.46
N GLY A 252 -4.01 -36.61 16.31
CA GLY A 252 -4.48 -35.22 16.36
C GLY A 252 -4.05 -34.43 15.12
N MET A 253 -4.82 -33.42 14.80
CA MET A 253 -4.58 -32.54 13.67
C MET A 253 -3.39 -31.62 13.95
N MET A 254 -2.44 -31.53 13.03
CA MET A 254 -1.30 -30.61 13.04
C MET A 254 -1.19 -30.00 11.65
N GLN A 255 -1.53 -28.75 11.53
CA GLN A 255 -1.50 -28.01 10.27
C GLN A 255 -1.20 -26.54 10.49
N ALA A 256 -0.79 -25.83 9.45
CA ALA A 256 -0.70 -24.38 9.47
C ALA A 256 -1.20 -23.81 8.15
N SER A 257 -1.86 -22.65 8.25
CA SER A 257 -2.31 -21.88 7.11
C SER A 257 -1.28 -20.77 6.83
N VAL A 258 -0.96 -20.58 5.56
CA VAL A 258 0.06 -19.62 5.14
C VAL A 258 -0.37 -18.89 3.88
N TYR A 259 -0.10 -17.59 3.84
CA TYR A 259 -0.18 -16.77 2.64
C TYR A 259 1.14 -16.82 1.88
N VAL A 260 1.07 -16.93 0.55
CA VAL A 260 2.22 -16.79 -0.35
C VAL A 260 1.95 -15.59 -1.25
N GLY A 261 2.55 -14.46 -0.94
CA GLY A 261 2.29 -13.19 -1.63
C GLY A 261 3.56 -12.52 -2.13
N ALA A 262 3.39 -11.64 -3.11
CA ALA A 262 4.50 -10.91 -3.73
C ALA A 262 4.89 -9.65 -2.95
N ASP A 263 3.91 -8.94 -2.30
CA ASP A 263 4.15 -7.68 -1.62
C ASP A 263 3.55 -7.67 -0.21
N LYS A 264 4.30 -7.10 0.72
CA LYS A 264 3.89 -6.88 2.11
C LYS A 264 3.87 -5.39 2.43
N ILE A 265 2.80 -4.91 3.05
CA ILE A 265 2.69 -3.55 3.60
C ILE A 265 2.37 -3.66 5.09
N GLU A 266 3.08 -2.89 5.92
CA GLU A 266 2.81 -2.77 7.35
C GLU A 266 2.36 -1.35 7.65
N LEU A 267 1.15 -1.24 8.18
CA LEU A 267 0.48 0.00 8.55
C LEU A 267 0.27 0.00 10.06
N PHE A 268 1.22 0.58 10.80
CA PHE A 268 1.20 0.63 12.25
C PHE A 268 0.93 2.05 12.73
N ASN A 269 -0.15 2.23 13.48
CA ASN A 269 -0.53 3.55 13.97
C ASN A 269 0.63 4.28 14.68
N GLY A 270 0.89 5.53 14.26
CA GLY A 270 1.96 6.36 14.81
C GLY A 270 3.38 6.00 14.36
N SER A 271 3.52 5.15 13.34
CA SER A 271 4.82 4.74 12.78
C SER A 271 4.91 5.05 11.30
N SER A 272 6.10 4.99 10.75
CA SER A 272 6.30 5.02 9.30
C SER A 272 5.73 3.76 8.66
N MET A 273 5.16 3.90 7.47
CA MET A 273 4.74 2.78 6.64
C MET A 273 5.95 1.92 6.26
N THR A 274 5.77 0.60 6.25
CA THR A 274 6.81 -0.32 5.80
C THR A 274 6.32 -1.07 4.57
N VAL A 275 7.12 -1.11 3.52
CA VAL A 275 6.83 -1.86 2.28
C VAL A 275 7.95 -2.87 2.05
N ASN A 276 7.61 -4.14 1.94
CA ASN A 276 8.57 -5.23 1.72
C ASN A 276 9.76 -5.22 2.71
N GLY A 277 9.49 -4.83 3.98
CA GLY A 277 10.48 -4.76 5.05
C GLY A 277 11.33 -3.49 5.05
N GLU A 278 11.15 -2.60 4.08
CA GLU A 278 11.81 -1.29 4.04
C GLU A 278 10.88 -0.23 4.63
N SER A 279 11.37 0.52 5.62
CA SER A 279 10.60 1.63 6.22
C SER A 279 10.67 2.86 5.33
N ILE A 280 9.52 3.44 5.04
CA ILE A 280 9.40 4.70 4.31
C ILE A 280 9.28 5.82 5.36
N SER A 281 10.41 6.45 5.69
CA SER A 281 10.53 7.40 6.81
C SER A 281 9.52 8.54 6.76
N ASP A 282 9.20 8.99 5.55
CA ASP A 282 8.35 10.16 5.32
C ASP A 282 6.88 9.83 5.05
N ALA A 283 6.50 8.56 5.19
CA ALA A 283 5.14 8.06 5.08
C ALA A 283 4.59 7.64 6.46
N ASN A 284 4.02 8.58 7.19
CA ASN A 284 3.51 8.34 8.54
C ASN A 284 2.07 7.83 8.54
N VAL A 285 1.85 6.70 9.21
CA VAL A 285 0.55 6.04 9.32
C VAL A 285 -0.24 6.56 10.50
N VAL A 286 -1.51 6.88 10.29
CA VAL A 286 -2.47 7.18 11.36
C VAL A 286 -3.70 6.30 11.16
N ILE A 287 -4.06 5.51 12.18
CA ILE A 287 -5.27 4.70 12.22
C ILE A 287 -6.15 5.22 13.35
N THR A 288 -7.23 5.88 12.99
CA THR A 288 -8.20 6.40 13.95
C THR A 288 -9.15 5.29 14.35
N SER A 289 -9.20 5.00 15.64
CA SER A 289 -10.05 3.95 16.18
C SER A 289 -10.57 4.29 17.57
N THR A 290 -11.66 3.66 17.95
CA THR A 290 -12.24 3.73 19.30
C THR A 290 -12.46 2.32 19.82
N ILE A 291 -12.37 2.16 21.14
CA ILE A 291 -12.65 0.89 21.83
C ILE A 291 -13.85 1.12 22.75
N ASP A 292 -14.84 0.28 22.63
CA ASP A 292 -16.06 0.36 23.42
C ASP A 292 -15.94 -0.37 24.80
N SER A 293 -17.02 -0.37 25.58
CA SER A 293 -17.05 -1.01 26.89
C SER A 293 -17.03 -2.56 26.84
N ASN A 294 -17.26 -3.14 25.68
CA ASN A 294 -17.22 -4.61 25.46
C ASN A 294 -15.81 -5.06 25.02
N ASN A 295 -14.87 -4.12 24.87
CA ASN A 295 -13.56 -4.34 24.31
C ASN A 295 -13.56 -4.63 22.81
N ASP A 296 -14.55 -4.05 22.09
CA ASP A 296 -14.61 -4.08 20.62
C ASP A 296 -13.96 -2.82 20.08
N ILE A 297 -13.11 -2.98 19.08
CA ILE A 297 -12.51 -1.87 18.34
C ILE A 297 -13.36 -1.50 17.14
N SER A 298 -13.48 -0.20 16.88
CA SER A 298 -14.05 0.38 15.65
C SER A 298 -13.00 1.26 14.99
N ILE A 299 -12.53 0.88 13.81
CA ILE A 299 -11.63 1.69 12.98
C ILE A 299 -12.48 2.56 12.07
N THR A 300 -12.27 3.87 12.15
CA THR A 300 -13.04 4.88 11.39
C THR A 300 -12.25 5.49 10.26
N GLU A 301 -10.91 5.57 10.36
CA GLU A 301 -10.04 6.11 9.32
C GLU A 301 -8.68 5.40 9.34
N LEU A 302 -8.14 5.16 8.15
CA LEU A 302 -6.73 4.83 7.94
C LEU A 302 -6.16 5.90 7.03
N SER A 303 -5.10 6.57 7.46
CA SER A 303 -4.44 7.59 6.64
C SER A 303 -2.92 7.45 6.65
N VAL A 304 -2.31 7.90 5.55
CA VAL A 304 -0.85 7.95 5.38
C VAL A 304 -0.48 9.36 4.95
N ASN A 305 0.27 10.04 5.81
CA ASN A 305 0.81 11.36 5.50
C ASN A 305 2.17 11.18 4.82
N MET A 306 2.30 11.66 3.58
CA MET A 306 3.57 11.68 2.83
C MET A 306 4.19 13.07 2.94
N THR A 307 5.41 13.14 3.45
CA THR A 307 6.14 14.38 3.68
C THR A 307 7.38 14.43 2.78
N ALA A 308 7.74 15.58 2.25
CA ALA A 308 8.97 15.75 1.49
C ALA A 308 10.16 15.82 2.46
N GLU A 309 11.13 14.90 2.36
CA GLU A 309 12.36 14.92 3.16
C GLU A 309 13.24 16.12 2.75
N ASP A 310 13.43 16.31 1.45
CA ASP A 310 14.14 17.41 0.83
C ASP A 310 13.19 18.25 -0.06
N ASP A 311 13.67 19.35 -0.60
CA ASP A 311 12.94 20.11 -1.61
C ASP A 311 12.71 19.23 -2.85
N LEU A 312 11.45 18.98 -3.16
CA LEU A 312 11.05 18.15 -4.30
C LEU A 312 10.65 19.05 -5.47
N TYR A 313 11.23 18.80 -6.64
CA TYR A 313 10.91 19.47 -7.89
C TYR A 313 10.37 18.47 -8.90
N ILE A 314 9.14 18.67 -9.34
CA ILE A 314 8.46 17.82 -10.34
C ILE A 314 8.27 18.64 -11.61
N ALA A 315 8.92 18.22 -12.72
CA ALA A 315 8.87 18.88 -14.02
C ALA A 315 7.60 18.54 -14.81
#